data_118de4e7ef38be9c857818694f70f702
#
_entry.id   118de4e7ef38be9c857818694f70f702
#
_cell.length_a   1.000
_cell.length_b   1.000
_cell.length_c   1.000
_cell.angle_alpha   90.00
_cell.angle_beta   90.00
_cell.angle_gamma   90.00
#
_symmetry.space_group_name_H-M   'P 1'
#
loop_
_entity.id
_entity.type
_entity.pdbx_description
1 polymer ?
#
loop_
_entity_poly.entity_id
_entity_poly.type
_entity_poly.pdbx_seq_one_letter_code
_entity_poly.pdbx_strand_id
1 'polypeptide(L)'
;VSVYPLMIEEGTAFARAVAAEKQAVPDDGDEALRMEEADALLSSRGFARYEVASYAKEGRACLPNQAYWTGISYLGLGTGAASMFGCEEFPVLARSFPQLGKPPADAARIRLSCTTDRAYLAAHPALSEQSFDVEYLSLRESLAEDLMLGARMSCGISPALVSRARDVMGTELDDCLSSLTADAYLAESLAPTRRGWLLGNELYGRLWELSSG
;
A
#
# COMPACT_ATOMS: atom_id res chain seq x y z
N VAL A 1 2.66 15.73 8.06
CA VAL A 1 3.97 15.20 8.51
C VAL A 1 3.95 13.71 8.36
N SER A 2 5.03 13.10 7.84
CA SER A 2 5.17 11.65 7.80
C SER A 2 6.34 11.22 8.68
N VAL A 3 6.16 10.14 9.43
CA VAL A 3 7.14 9.55 10.34
C VAL A 3 7.26 8.08 10.02
N TYR A 4 8.46 7.64 9.71
CA TYR A 4 8.77 6.25 9.37
C TYR A 4 9.83 5.71 10.33
N PRO A 5 9.81 4.40 10.65
CA PRO A 5 10.97 3.75 11.24
C PRO A 5 12.16 3.87 10.29
N LEU A 6 13.37 3.75 10.83
CA LEU A 6 14.58 3.84 10.04
C LEU A 6 14.75 2.61 9.16
N MET A 7 14.71 2.79 7.85
CA MET A 7 15.03 1.74 6.87
C MET A 7 16.48 1.88 6.41
N ILE A 8 17.20 0.77 6.38
CA ILE A 8 18.60 0.74 5.94
C ILE A 8 18.62 0.27 4.48
N GLU A 9 18.78 1.21 3.58
CA GLU A 9 18.87 0.94 2.15
C GLU A 9 20.26 0.45 1.75
N GLU A 10 20.34 -0.66 1.03
CA GLU A 10 21.58 -1.21 0.52
C GLU A 10 22.33 -0.18 -0.37
N GLY A 11 23.66 -0.28 -0.40
CA GLY A 11 24.51 0.60 -1.21
C GLY A 11 24.70 2.02 -0.63
N THR A 12 24.01 2.39 0.47
CA THR A 12 24.20 3.70 1.12
C THR A 12 25.45 3.75 1.99
N ALA A 13 25.91 4.95 2.31
CA ALA A 13 27.01 5.16 3.26
C ALA A 13 26.63 4.68 4.67
N PHE A 14 25.36 4.82 5.04
CA PHE A 14 24.83 4.38 6.32
C PHE A 14 24.84 2.85 6.42
N ALA A 15 24.35 2.12 5.39
CA ALA A 15 24.41 0.66 5.35
C ALA A 15 25.85 0.13 5.51
N ARG A 16 26.83 0.78 4.87
CA ARG A 16 28.25 0.42 5.03
C ARG A 16 28.78 0.69 6.43
N ALA A 17 28.34 1.77 7.08
CA ALA A 17 28.74 2.09 8.47
C ALA A 17 28.17 1.07 9.46
N VAL A 18 26.91 0.65 9.26
CA VAL A 18 26.26 -0.40 10.07
C VAL A 18 26.97 -1.73 9.89
N ALA A 19 27.22 -2.16 8.65
CA ALA A 19 27.93 -3.41 8.34
C ALA A 19 29.38 -3.42 8.91
N ALA A 20 30.00 -2.27 9.07
CA ALA A 20 31.32 -2.10 9.67
C ALA A 20 31.25 -1.89 11.21
N GLU A 21 30.10 -2.08 11.85
CA GLU A 21 29.86 -1.88 13.30
C GLU A 21 30.23 -0.45 13.81
N LYS A 22 30.29 0.51 12.91
CA LYS A 22 30.58 1.92 13.25
C LYS A 22 29.33 2.71 13.64
N GLN A 23 28.15 2.15 13.34
CA GLN A 23 26.86 2.74 13.64
C GLN A 23 25.93 1.66 14.19
N ALA A 24 25.34 1.93 15.36
CA ALA A 24 24.30 1.08 15.93
C ALA A 24 22.96 1.33 15.20
N VAL A 25 22.15 0.28 15.10
CA VAL A 25 20.76 0.33 14.64
C VAL A 25 19.86 0.18 15.85
N PRO A 26 18.76 0.94 15.95
CA PRO A 26 17.74 0.69 16.97
C PRO A 26 17.21 -0.75 16.84
N ASP A 27 16.89 -1.37 17.95
CA ASP A 27 16.12 -2.61 17.95
C ASP A 27 14.61 -2.33 17.76
N ASP A 28 13.81 -3.38 17.54
CA ASP A 28 12.37 -3.25 17.32
C ASP A 28 11.64 -2.56 18.49
N GLY A 29 12.13 -2.74 19.73
CA GLY A 29 11.58 -2.10 20.91
C GLY A 29 11.86 -0.59 20.93
N ASP A 30 13.08 -0.20 20.57
CA ASP A 30 13.48 1.21 20.42
C ASP A 30 12.68 1.87 19.28
N GLU A 31 12.48 1.18 18.16
CA GLU A 31 11.69 1.72 17.04
C GLU A 31 10.23 1.93 17.43
N ALA A 32 9.60 0.95 18.09
CA ALA A 32 8.24 1.07 18.58
C ALA A 32 8.10 2.25 19.55
N LEU A 33 9.02 2.38 20.50
CA LEU A 33 9.02 3.50 21.47
C LEU A 33 9.12 4.85 20.75
N ARG A 34 10.00 5.01 19.78
CA ARG A 34 10.17 6.26 19.03
C ARG A 34 8.95 6.60 18.19
N MET A 35 8.30 5.60 17.60
CA MET A 35 7.05 5.80 16.85
C MET A 35 5.94 6.30 17.80
N GLU A 36 5.85 5.76 19.01
CA GLU A 36 4.88 6.19 20.03
C GLU A 36 5.16 7.60 20.55
N GLU A 37 6.41 7.92 20.81
CA GLU A 37 6.83 9.27 21.24
C GLU A 37 6.50 10.30 20.14
N ALA A 38 6.72 9.95 18.87
CA ALA A 38 6.36 10.79 17.73
C ALA A 38 4.85 10.99 17.61
N ASP A 39 4.06 9.92 17.77
CA ASP A 39 2.59 9.96 17.77
C ASP A 39 2.08 10.87 18.92
N ALA A 40 2.57 10.69 20.12
CA ALA A 40 2.19 11.50 21.29
C ALA A 40 2.56 12.98 21.08
N LEU A 41 3.76 13.27 20.58
CA LEU A 41 4.21 14.64 20.31
C LEU A 41 3.35 15.32 19.26
N LEU A 42 3.11 14.64 18.12
CA LEU A 42 2.30 15.19 17.03
C LEU A 42 0.84 15.40 17.46
N SER A 43 0.25 14.42 18.17
CA SER A 43 -1.10 14.53 18.73
C SER A 43 -1.22 15.72 19.67
N SER A 44 -0.23 15.97 20.55
CA SER A 44 -0.21 17.13 21.45
C SER A 44 -0.16 18.48 20.70
N ARG A 45 0.23 18.47 19.44
CA ARG A 45 0.29 19.65 18.54
C ARG A 45 -0.88 19.74 17.58
N GLY A 46 -1.93 18.92 17.76
CA GLY A 46 -3.15 18.91 16.97
C GLY A 46 -3.00 18.22 15.60
N PHE A 47 -2.03 17.34 15.46
CA PHE A 47 -1.92 16.45 14.29
C PHE A 47 -2.53 15.11 14.66
N ALA A 48 -3.45 14.60 13.86
CA ALA A 48 -3.99 13.26 13.98
C ALA A 48 -3.37 12.35 12.91
N ARG A 49 -3.03 11.12 13.29
CA ARG A 49 -2.59 10.11 12.34
C ARG A 49 -3.78 9.68 11.48
N TYR A 50 -3.69 9.77 10.17
CA TYR A 50 -4.77 9.40 9.25
C TYR A 50 -4.46 8.14 8.44
N GLU A 51 -3.20 7.71 8.38
CA GLU A 51 -2.74 6.44 7.80
C GLU A 51 -1.48 5.97 8.54
N VAL A 52 -0.87 4.86 8.10
CA VAL A 52 0.19 4.14 8.82
C VAL A 52 1.34 5.04 9.29
N ALA A 53 1.75 6.02 8.49
CA ALA A 53 2.94 6.84 8.76
C ALA A 53 2.67 8.35 8.76
N SER A 54 1.49 8.81 8.32
CA SER A 54 1.24 10.22 8.08
C SER A 54 0.21 10.83 9.01
N TYR A 55 0.51 12.05 9.41
CA TYR A 55 -0.25 12.87 10.36
C TYR A 55 -0.64 14.19 9.71
N ALA A 56 -1.84 14.65 10.00
CA ALA A 56 -2.34 15.92 9.51
C ALA A 56 -3.18 16.64 10.57
N LYS A 57 -3.28 17.97 10.46
CA LYS A 57 -4.32 18.73 11.14
C LYS A 57 -5.66 18.45 10.48
N GLU A 58 -6.75 18.68 11.18
CA GLU A 58 -8.10 18.48 10.69
C GLU A 58 -8.31 19.10 9.30
N GLY A 59 -8.87 18.33 8.38
CA GLY A 59 -9.12 18.72 6.99
C GLY A 59 -7.85 18.91 6.13
N ARG A 60 -6.65 18.51 6.61
CA ARG A 60 -5.37 18.69 5.90
C ARG A 60 -4.65 17.38 5.57
N ALA A 61 -5.33 16.24 5.62
CA ALA A 61 -4.78 14.97 5.17
C ALA A 61 -4.41 15.04 3.67
N CYS A 62 -3.32 14.35 3.30
CA CYS A 62 -2.84 14.33 1.92
C CYS A 62 -3.77 13.47 1.07
N LEU A 63 -4.51 14.08 0.16
CA LEU A 63 -5.46 13.39 -0.72
C LEU A 63 -4.78 12.31 -1.60
N PRO A 64 -3.61 12.56 -2.23
CA PRO A 64 -2.90 11.50 -2.96
C PRO A 64 -2.56 10.28 -2.11
N ASN A 65 -2.13 10.45 -0.85
CA ASN A 65 -1.87 9.32 0.04
C ASN A 65 -3.15 8.52 0.33
N GLN A 66 -4.24 9.21 0.64
CA GLN A 66 -5.54 8.56 0.85
C GLN A 66 -6.01 7.84 -0.41
N ALA A 67 -5.78 8.41 -1.58
CA ALA A 67 -6.13 7.81 -2.86
C ALA A 67 -5.42 6.46 -3.06
N TYR A 68 -4.12 6.36 -2.75
CA TYR A 68 -3.40 5.08 -2.81
C TYR A 68 -4.00 4.03 -1.89
N TRP A 69 -4.36 4.40 -0.66
CA TRP A 69 -4.91 3.46 0.34
C TRP A 69 -6.37 3.08 0.08
N THR A 70 -7.06 3.75 -0.83
CA THR A 70 -8.45 3.44 -1.22
C THR A 70 -8.56 2.64 -2.52
N GLY A 71 -7.43 2.26 -3.13
CA GLY A 71 -7.40 1.41 -4.32
C GLY A 71 -7.96 2.07 -5.59
N ILE A 72 -8.00 3.41 -5.65
CA ILE A 72 -8.44 4.11 -6.88
C ILE A 72 -7.39 4.03 -7.98
N SER A 73 -7.86 4.07 -9.23
CA SER A 73 -6.98 4.13 -10.40
C SER A 73 -6.09 5.36 -10.40
N TYR A 74 -4.83 5.18 -10.80
CA TYR A 74 -3.87 6.28 -10.95
C TYR A 74 -2.88 6.01 -12.08
N LEU A 75 -2.36 7.09 -12.66
CA LEU A 75 -1.33 7.08 -13.69
C LEU A 75 -0.01 7.59 -13.11
N GLY A 76 1.01 6.75 -13.09
CA GLY A 76 2.38 7.13 -12.80
C GLY A 76 3.10 7.67 -14.03
N LEU A 77 3.92 8.70 -13.87
CA LEU A 77 4.65 9.34 -14.94
C LEU A 77 6.15 9.26 -14.71
N GLY A 78 6.88 8.73 -15.67
CA GLY A 78 8.34 8.66 -15.68
C GLY A 78 8.89 7.27 -15.42
N THR A 79 10.23 7.17 -15.46
CA THR A 79 10.97 5.93 -15.21
C THR A 79 10.72 5.42 -13.79
N GLY A 80 10.42 4.13 -13.64
CA GLY A 80 10.12 3.49 -12.37
C GLY A 80 8.74 3.83 -11.80
N ALA A 81 7.95 4.67 -12.47
CA ALA A 81 6.62 5.02 -12.01
C ALA A 81 5.64 3.86 -12.21
N ALA A 82 4.86 3.57 -11.17
CA ALA A 82 3.76 2.62 -11.22
C ALA A 82 2.44 3.30 -11.54
N SER A 83 1.58 2.59 -12.27
CA SER A 83 0.18 2.96 -12.52
C SER A 83 -0.70 1.79 -12.14
N MET A 84 -1.95 2.06 -11.77
CA MET A 84 -2.94 1.03 -11.44
C MET A 84 -4.30 1.42 -12.01
N PHE A 85 -4.97 0.46 -12.65
CA PHE A 85 -6.27 0.66 -13.29
C PHE A 85 -7.17 -0.55 -13.12
N GLY A 86 -8.48 -0.31 -13.04
CA GLY A 86 -9.48 -1.36 -13.18
C GLY A 86 -9.56 -1.86 -14.63
N CYS A 87 -9.99 -3.10 -14.81
CA CYS A 87 -10.10 -3.69 -16.15
C CYS A 87 -11.16 -3.02 -17.02
N GLU A 88 -12.12 -2.32 -16.45
CA GLU A 88 -13.09 -1.47 -17.17
C GLU A 88 -12.40 -0.31 -17.93
N GLU A 89 -11.21 0.13 -17.49
CA GLU A 89 -10.43 1.19 -18.14
C GLU A 89 -9.53 0.65 -19.27
N PHE A 90 -9.37 -0.67 -19.37
CA PHE A 90 -8.48 -1.29 -20.35
C PHE A 90 -8.75 -0.89 -21.80
N PRO A 91 -10.00 -0.73 -22.30
CA PRO A 91 -10.24 -0.28 -23.68
C PRO A 91 -9.66 1.11 -23.98
N VAL A 92 -9.53 1.97 -22.94
CA VAL A 92 -8.89 3.28 -23.06
C VAL A 92 -7.38 3.14 -23.03
N LEU A 93 -6.86 2.32 -22.10
CA LEU A 93 -5.43 2.06 -21.97
C LEU A 93 -4.83 1.43 -23.22
N ALA A 94 -5.48 0.41 -23.79
CA ALA A 94 -5.02 -0.29 -24.99
C ALA A 94 -4.84 0.62 -26.22
N ARG A 95 -5.55 1.74 -26.28
CA ARG A 95 -5.36 2.76 -27.33
C ARG A 95 -4.10 3.59 -27.11
N SER A 96 -3.75 3.88 -25.86
CA SER A 96 -2.57 4.69 -25.50
C SER A 96 -1.31 3.82 -25.34
N PHE A 97 -1.49 2.54 -25.01
CA PHE A 97 -0.45 1.55 -24.77
C PHE A 97 -0.67 0.30 -25.64
N PRO A 98 -0.49 0.40 -26.97
CA PRO A 98 -0.78 -0.72 -27.89
C PRO A 98 0.07 -1.97 -27.62
N GLN A 99 1.17 -1.83 -26.89
CA GLN A 99 2.01 -2.95 -26.45
C GLN A 99 1.38 -3.78 -25.31
N LEU A 100 0.33 -3.29 -24.65
CA LEU A 100 -0.41 -4.10 -23.70
C LEU A 100 -1.18 -5.20 -24.43
N GLY A 101 -0.92 -6.44 -24.11
CA GLY A 101 -1.65 -7.58 -24.62
C GLY A 101 -3.11 -7.58 -24.13
N LYS A 102 -3.88 -8.59 -24.57
CA LYS A 102 -5.22 -8.81 -24.05
C LYS A 102 -5.11 -9.28 -22.59
N PRO A 103 -5.83 -8.65 -21.63
CA PRO A 103 -5.81 -9.10 -20.24
C PRO A 103 -6.39 -10.53 -20.11
N PRO A 104 -5.98 -11.30 -19.11
CA PRO A 104 -6.67 -12.54 -18.73
C PRO A 104 -8.16 -12.29 -18.49
N ALA A 105 -8.99 -13.32 -18.71
CA ALA A 105 -10.45 -13.19 -18.62
C ALA A 105 -10.94 -12.90 -17.20
N ASP A 106 -10.17 -13.28 -16.19
CA ASP A 106 -10.42 -13.10 -14.76
C ASP A 106 -9.74 -11.85 -14.16
N ALA A 107 -8.98 -11.11 -14.97
CA ALA A 107 -8.29 -9.91 -14.50
C ALA A 107 -9.30 -8.82 -14.13
N ALA A 108 -9.21 -8.35 -12.90
CA ALA A 108 -10.00 -7.24 -12.36
C ALA A 108 -9.19 -5.93 -12.25
N ARG A 109 -7.86 -6.04 -12.18
CA ARG A 109 -6.96 -4.89 -12.03
C ARG A 109 -5.71 -5.09 -12.88
N ILE A 110 -5.15 -3.98 -13.36
CA ILE A 110 -3.91 -3.94 -14.13
C ILE A 110 -2.95 -3.01 -13.42
N ARG A 111 -1.74 -3.47 -13.14
CA ARG A 111 -0.62 -2.65 -12.68
C ARG A 111 0.42 -2.55 -13.77
N LEU A 112 0.89 -1.35 -14.04
CA LEU A 112 1.95 -1.05 -15.01
C LEU A 112 3.11 -0.38 -14.29
N SER A 113 4.32 -0.91 -14.44
CA SER A 113 5.54 -0.27 -13.95
C SER A 113 6.41 0.13 -15.12
N CYS A 114 6.67 1.42 -15.29
CA CYS A 114 7.49 1.91 -16.41
C CYS A 114 8.95 1.48 -16.22
N THR A 115 9.43 0.62 -17.11
CA THR A 115 10.81 0.09 -17.12
C THR A 115 11.73 0.84 -18.07
N THR A 116 11.19 1.81 -18.81
CA THR A 116 11.94 2.62 -19.77
C THR A 116 13.06 3.41 -19.09
N ASP A 117 14.25 3.34 -19.63
CA ASP A 117 15.39 4.14 -19.19
C ASP A 117 15.11 5.65 -19.33
N ARG A 118 15.64 6.45 -18.40
CA ARG A 118 15.41 7.90 -18.35
C ARG A 118 15.89 8.62 -19.60
N ALA A 119 17.03 8.22 -20.16
CA ALA A 119 17.58 8.89 -21.34
C ALA A 119 16.75 8.53 -22.59
N TYR A 120 16.29 7.28 -22.69
CA TYR A 120 15.38 6.86 -23.75
C TYR A 120 14.03 7.59 -23.66
N LEU A 121 13.42 7.67 -22.47
CA LEU A 121 12.17 8.38 -22.24
C LEU A 121 12.25 9.86 -22.64
N ALA A 122 13.37 10.53 -22.34
CA ALA A 122 13.58 11.93 -22.74
C ALA A 122 13.66 12.14 -24.26
N ALA A 123 14.16 11.15 -25.00
CA ALA A 123 14.28 11.20 -26.46
C ALA A 123 12.99 10.72 -27.16
N HIS A 124 12.20 9.85 -26.52
CA HIS A 124 11.03 9.15 -27.06
C HIS A 124 9.84 9.29 -26.10
N PRO A 125 9.19 10.47 -26.01
CA PRO A 125 8.18 10.72 -24.98
C PRO A 125 6.81 10.07 -25.25
N ALA A 126 6.60 9.46 -26.43
CA ALA A 126 5.34 8.83 -26.75
C ALA A 126 5.08 7.58 -25.89
N LEU A 127 3.88 7.45 -25.33
CA LEU A 127 3.51 6.31 -24.47
C LEU A 127 3.63 4.97 -25.18
N SER A 128 3.38 4.93 -26.50
CA SER A 128 3.51 3.73 -27.34
C SER A 128 4.96 3.23 -27.51
N GLU A 129 5.94 4.06 -27.18
CA GLU A 129 7.37 3.74 -27.27
C GLU A 129 7.97 3.32 -25.91
N GLN A 130 7.15 3.36 -24.84
CA GLN A 130 7.60 3.01 -23.51
C GLN A 130 7.46 1.51 -23.23
N SER A 131 8.34 1.00 -22.39
CA SER A 131 8.28 -0.37 -21.89
C SER A 131 7.69 -0.41 -20.49
N PHE A 132 6.90 -1.44 -20.21
CA PHE A 132 6.25 -1.64 -18.94
C PHE A 132 6.35 -3.09 -18.50
N ASP A 133 6.59 -3.32 -17.24
CA ASP A 133 6.19 -4.55 -16.57
C ASP A 133 4.69 -4.48 -16.33
N VAL A 134 3.98 -5.55 -16.68
CA VAL A 134 2.53 -5.64 -16.61
C VAL A 134 2.14 -6.75 -15.66
N GLU A 135 1.38 -6.42 -14.63
CA GLU A 135 0.81 -7.36 -13.70
C GLU A 135 -0.71 -7.29 -13.79
N TYR A 136 -1.36 -8.45 -13.90
CA TYR A 136 -2.81 -8.58 -13.83
C TYR A 136 -3.20 -9.24 -12.52
N LEU A 137 -4.13 -8.63 -11.81
CA LEU A 137 -4.69 -9.18 -10.59
C LEU A 137 -6.12 -9.64 -10.85
N SER A 138 -6.44 -10.83 -10.36
CA SER A 138 -7.81 -11.34 -10.31
C SER A 138 -8.67 -10.49 -9.38
N LEU A 139 -9.98 -10.69 -9.39
CA LEU A 139 -10.89 -10.01 -8.47
C LEU A 139 -10.54 -10.31 -7.00
N ARG A 140 -10.19 -11.58 -6.71
CA ARG A 140 -9.81 -12.00 -5.37
C ARG A 140 -8.53 -11.31 -4.88
N GLU A 141 -7.48 -11.32 -5.68
CA GLU A 141 -6.22 -10.63 -5.38
C GLU A 141 -6.42 -9.12 -5.21
N SER A 142 -7.22 -8.50 -6.08
CA SER A 142 -7.54 -7.08 -5.98
C SER A 142 -8.27 -6.72 -4.69
N LEU A 143 -9.20 -7.57 -4.25
CA LEU A 143 -9.93 -7.37 -3.00
C LEU A 143 -9.05 -7.62 -1.77
N ALA A 144 -8.17 -8.62 -1.79
CA ALA A 144 -7.19 -8.86 -0.71
C ALA A 144 -6.24 -7.67 -0.57
N GLU A 145 -5.76 -7.12 -1.69
CA GLU A 145 -4.96 -5.90 -1.70
C GLU A 145 -5.72 -4.70 -1.12
N ASP A 146 -6.97 -4.48 -1.55
CA ASP A 146 -7.79 -3.38 -1.04
C ASP A 146 -8.05 -3.50 0.47
N LEU A 147 -8.27 -4.72 0.99
CA LEU A 147 -8.39 -4.97 2.44
C LEU A 147 -7.09 -4.61 3.17
N MET A 148 -5.95 -5.05 2.65
CA MET A 148 -4.63 -4.71 3.19
C MET A 148 -4.38 -3.20 3.16
N LEU A 149 -4.71 -2.52 2.06
CA LEU A 149 -4.56 -1.08 1.90
C LEU A 149 -5.49 -0.32 2.85
N GLY A 150 -6.76 -0.76 2.97
CA GLY A 150 -7.73 -0.18 3.90
C GLY A 150 -7.30 -0.29 5.37
N ALA A 151 -6.65 -1.40 5.74
CA ALA A 151 -6.08 -1.58 7.07
C ALA A 151 -4.90 -0.64 7.39
N ARG A 152 -4.33 0.04 6.39
CA ARG A 152 -3.32 1.09 6.60
C ARG A 152 -3.91 2.43 7.00
N MET A 153 -5.21 2.63 6.75
CA MET A 153 -5.93 3.84 7.13
C MET A 153 -6.33 3.80 8.62
N SER A 154 -6.20 4.92 9.31
CA SER A 154 -6.64 5.01 10.72
C SER A 154 -8.15 4.83 10.90
N CYS A 155 -8.95 5.08 9.86
CA CYS A 155 -10.38 4.79 9.85
C CYS A 155 -10.69 3.30 9.61
N GLY A 156 -9.70 2.50 9.19
CA GLY A 156 -9.82 1.07 8.95
C GLY A 156 -10.49 0.68 7.65
N ILE A 157 -10.81 -0.61 7.55
CA ILE A 157 -11.41 -1.22 6.37
C ILE A 157 -12.89 -0.81 6.27
N SER A 158 -13.29 -0.29 5.11
CA SER A 158 -14.67 0.16 4.94
C SER A 158 -15.68 -0.99 4.90
N PRO A 159 -16.90 -0.83 5.47
CA PRO A 159 -17.94 -1.85 5.42
C PRO A 159 -18.34 -2.25 3.99
N ALA A 160 -18.30 -1.31 3.05
CA ALA A 160 -18.59 -1.58 1.65
C ALA A 160 -17.55 -2.51 1.01
N LEU A 161 -16.26 -2.34 1.34
CA LEU A 161 -15.19 -3.23 0.89
C LEU A 161 -15.34 -4.62 1.50
N VAL A 162 -15.63 -4.71 2.79
CA VAL A 162 -15.87 -5.99 3.48
C VAL A 162 -17.02 -6.75 2.83
N SER A 163 -18.13 -6.06 2.51
CA SER A 163 -19.27 -6.70 1.83
C SER A 163 -18.87 -7.27 0.47
N ARG A 164 -18.16 -6.50 -0.35
CA ARG A 164 -17.68 -6.96 -1.68
C ARG A 164 -16.71 -8.13 -1.56
N ALA A 165 -15.80 -8.08 -0.61
CA ALA A 165 -14.82 -9.13 -0.39
C ALA A 165 -15.50 -10.43 0.11
N ARG A 166 -16.54 -10.31 0.96
CA ARG A 166 -17.31 -11.47 1.45
C ARG A 166 -18.04 -12.20 0.33
N ASP A 167 -18.51 -11.50 -0.68
CA ASP A 167 -19.14 -12.13 -1.86
C ASP A 167 -18.18 -13.05 -2.64
N VAL A 168 -16.88 -12.83 -2.53
CA VAL A 168 -15.82 -13.58 -3.23
C VAL A 168 -15.11 -14.59 -2.32
N MET A 169 -14.84 -14.22 -1.07
CA MET A 169 -14.00 -14.97 -0.14
C MET A 169 -14.82 -15.76 0.90
N GLY A 170 -16.10 -15.42 1.09
CA GLY A 170 -16.99 -16.12 2.01
C GLY A 170 -16.49 -16.15 3.45
N THR A 171 -16.54 -17.33 4.06
CA THR A 171 -16.16 -17.54 5.47
C THR A 171 -14.68 -17.33 5.74
N GLU A 172 -13.80 -17.49 4.77
CA GLU A 172 -12.35 -17.22 4.92
C GLU A 172 -12.08 -15.78 5.37
N LEU A 173 -12.81 -14.83 4.78
CA LEU A 173 -12.71 -13.43 5.20
C LEU A 173 -13.20 -13.25 6.64
N ASP A 174 -14.35 -13.85 6.98
CA ASP A 174 -14.95 -13.71 8.31
C ASP A 174 -14.03 -14.32 9.39
N ASP A 175 -13.43 -15.47 9.12
CA ASP A 175 -12.47 -16.14 9.99
C ASP A 175 -11.19 -15.29 10.17
N CYS A 176 -10.66 -14.74 9.08
CA CYS A 176 -9.50 -13.85 9.12
C CYS A 176 -9.77 -12.59 9.95
N LEU A 177 -10.86 -11.88 9.68
CA LEU A 177 -11.22 -10.65 10.41
C LEU A 177 -11.49 -10.94 11.89
N SER A 178 -12.17 -12.05 12.21
CA SER A 178 -12.43 -12.48 13.59
C SER A 178 -11.13 -12.77 14.32
N SER A 179 -10.20 -13.48 13.69
CA SER A 179 -8.88 -13.77 14.26
C SER A 179 -8.04 -12.50 14.46
N LEU A 180 -8.02 -11.59 13.49
CA LEU A 180 -7.31 -10.31 13.62
C LEU A 180 -7.87 -9.45 14.75
N THR A 181 -9.19 -9.51 14.98
CA THR A 181 -9.84 -8.80 16.08
C THR A 181 -9.55 -9.46 17.43
N ALA A 182 -9.62 -10.80 17.53
CA ALA A 182 -9.29 -11.56 18.72
C ALA A 182 -7.83 -11.37 19.17
N ASP A 183 -6.91 -11.28 18.20
CA ASP A 183 -5.48 -11.03 18.43
C ASP A 183 -5.17 -9.54 18.65
N ALA A 184 -6.20 -8.69 18.69
CA ALA A 184 -6.12 -7.25 18.89
C ALA A 184 -5.28 -6.49 17.86
N TYR A 185 -5.21 -6.95 16.62
CA TYR A 185 -4.68 -6.16 15.49
C TYR A 185 -5.70 -5.16 14.96
N LEU A 186 -6.97 -5.58 14.88
CA LEU A 186 -8.10 -4.73 14.49
C LEU A 186 -9.04 -4.54 15.68
N ALA A 187 -9.66 -3.38 15.75
CA ALA A 187 -10.82 -3.13 16.60
C ALA A 187 -12.09 -3.73 15.96
N GLU A 188 -13.20 -3.80 16.69
CA GLU A 188 -14.51 -4.22 16.13
C GLU A 188 -14.96 -3.37 14.94
N SER A 189 -14.54 -2.12 14.89
CA SER A 189 -14.75 -1.20 13.76
C SER A 189 -13.88 -1.50 12.53
N LEU A 190 -13.01 -2.50 12.61
CA LEU A 190 -11.98 -2.86 11.63
C LEU A 190 -10.92 -1.76 11.39
N ALA A 191 -10.81 -0.81 12.32
CA ALA A 191 -9.69 0.11 12.36
C ALA A 191 -8.47 -0.56 13.03
N PRO A 192 -7.23 -0.28 12.58
CA PRO A 192 -6.05 -0.82 13.24
C PRO A 192 -5.95 -0.30 14.68
N THR A 193 -5.72 -1.22 15.62
CA THR A 193 -5.39 -0.88 17.00
C THR A 193 -3.96 -0.35 17.09
N ARG A 194 -3.52 0.04 18.32
CA ARG A 194 -2.11 0.35 18.54
C ARG A 194 -1.21 -0.85 18.18
N ARG A 195 -1.59 -2.07 18.53
CA ARG A 195 -0.86 -3.28 18.15
C ARG A 195 -0.83 -3.49 16.65
N GLY A 196 -1.97 -3.36 15.97
CA GLY A 196 -2.06 -3.49 14.51
C GLY A 196 -1.25 -2.42 13.76
N TRP A 197 -1.13 -1.23 14.33
CA TRP A 197 -0.28 -0.18 13.77
C TRP A 197 1.21 -0.50 13.91
N LEU A 198 1.68 -0.87 15.11
CA LEU A 198 3.11 -1.14 15.37
C LEU A 198 3.58 -2.44 14.70
N LEU A 199 2.71 -3.44 14.61
CA LEU A 199 2.99 -4.73 13.98
C LEU A 199 2.27 -4.85 12.62
N GLY A 200 2.26 -3.77 11.84
CA GLY A 200 1.52 -3.66 10.59
C GLY A 200 1.83 -4.77 9.59
N ASN A 201 3.08 -5.23 9.51
CA ASN A 201 3.46 -6.29 8.58
C ASN A 201 2.71 -7.61 8.85
N GLU A 202 2.47 -7.95 10.12
CA GLU A 202 1.65 -9.12 10.49
C GLU A 202 0.19 -8.94 10.07
N LEU A 203 -0.37 -7.78 10.37
CA LEU A 203 -1.74 -7.43 9.96
C LEU A 203 -1.91 -7.51 8.45
N TYR A 204 -1.01 -6.87 7.71
CA TYR A 204 -1.07 -6.80 6.24
C TYR A 204 -0.81 -8.14 5.59
N GLY A 205 0.13 -8.93 6.12
CA GLY A 205 0.43 -10.29 5.65
C GLY A 205 -0.78 -11.19 5.73
N ARG A 206 -1.46 -11.25 6.87
CA ARG A 206 -2.66 -12.07 7.07
C ARG A 206 -3.83 -11.67 6.16
N LEU A 207 -4.00 -10.38 5.87
CA LEU A 207 -5.00 -9.92 4.90
C LEU A 207 -4.60 -10.28 3.47
N TRP A 208 -3.30 -10.23 3.14
CA TRP A 208 -2.80 -10.60 1.82
C TRP A 208 -2.90 -12.10 1.55
N GLU A 209 -2.78 -12.96 2.57
CA GLU A 209 -2.98 -14.42 2.43
C GLU A 209 -4.34 -14.79 1.83
N LEU A 210 -5.36 -13.94 2.00
CA LEU A 210 -6.67 -14.11 1.37
C LEU A 210 -6.64 -14.06 -0.17
N SER A 211 -5.54 -13.61 -0.78
CA SER A 211 -5.35 -13.61 -2.23
C SER A 211 -5.23 -15.02 -2.82
N SER A 212 -4.77 -16.00 -2.01
CA SER A 212 -4.34 -17.34 -2.44
C SER A 212 -5.35 -18.44 -2.12
N GLY A 213 -6.64 -18.14 -2.01
CA GLY A 213 -7.69 -19.11 -1.70
C GLY A 213 -8.11 -20.02 -2.84
#